data_ce0f9cd7552368c1b276c06dec84f6be
#
_entry.id   ce0f9cd7552368c1b276c06dec84f6be
#
_cell.length_a   1.000
_cell.length_b   1.000
_cell.length_c   1.000
_cell.angle_alpha   90.00
_cell.angle_beta   90.00
_cell.angle_gamma   90.00
#
_symmetry.space_group_name_H-M   'P 1'
#
loop_
_entity.id
_entity.type
_entity.pdbx_description
1 polymer ?
#
loop_
_entity_poly.entity_id
_entity_poly.type
_entity_poly.pdbx_seq_one_letter_code
_entity_poly.pdbx_strand_id
1 'polypeptide(L)'
;KLKPEKCFVVISPEMEEKKSEISKKFGFVEFSVQKNQLGTADAVKSVRELKSNNKSDTTIILYADTPLIELQTLKKIIKLVQEKKSDLSILSMKPENPKQYGRLKITGKNSVLKIIEDSEASIEEKKIKICNSGVMAINTGLLIENLEKIKNNNSKKEFYLTDLVEIFNEIKKKVSHFECDFYETMGINNRNDLQEVDNFFQEKIKKDAIDKGVTFLDKKSVYMSYDTKIGNDSVIFPNVYFGKNVEIQKNVSIKSFCHFEDVTIKKDCEIGPFARIRGETIIEKDVKVGNFVEIKKSRINKKTKIAHLSYIGDAVVGYNTNIGAGTITCNYDGFDKHQTIIGNNCFIGSNSSLIAPIEINENSVVGAGTVLKSNIASDTTVFRKSELIKKKNKKKKN
;
A
#
# COMPACT_ATOMS: atom_id res chain seq x y z
N LYS A 1 14.89 -5.00 -2.02
CA LYS A 1 13.96 -6.04 -2.44
C LYS A 1 14.77 -7.13 -3.12
N LEU A 2 14.19 -8.31 -3.44
CA LEU A 2 14.98 -9.48 -3.85
C LEU A 2 15.74 -9.27 -5.17
N LYS A 3 15.22 -8.56 -6.14
CA LYS A 3 15.77 -8.41 -7.50
C LYS A 3 16.03 -9.79 -8.15
N PRO A 4 14.99 -10.58 -8.43
CA PRO A 4 15.16 -11.88 -9.11
C PRO A 4 15.67 -11.65 -10.53
N GLU A 5 16.41 -12.62 -11.06
CA GLU A 5 16.81 -12.64 -12.47
C GLU A 5 15.58 -12.75 -13.38
N LYS A 6 14.66 -13.64 -13.03
CA LYS A 6 13.36 -13.82 -13.69
C LYS A 6 12.24 -13.97 -12.65
N CYS A 7 11.05 -13.53 -13.02
CA CYS A 7 9.85 -13.68 -12.21
C CYS A 7 8.70 -14.18 -13.08
N PHE A 8 8.24 -15.40 -12.82
CA PHE A 8 7.11 -16.01 -13.53
C PHE A 8 5.87 -15.97 -12.68
N VAL A 9 4.76 -15.56 -13.27
CA VAL A 9 3.43 -15.70 -12.69
C VAL A 9 2.69 -16.81 -13.45
N VAL A 10 2.40 -17.90 -12.74
CA VAL A 10 1.59 -18.98 -13.30
C VAL A 10 0.12 -18.63 -13.10
N ILE A 11 -0.62 -18.63 -14.18
CA ILE A 11 -2.04 -18.28 -14.20
C ILE A 11 -2.90 -19.38 -14.82
N SER A 12 -4.18 -19.42 -14.48
CA SER A 12 -5.16 -20.25 -15.20
C SER A 12 -5.51 -19.65 -16.56
N PRO A 13 -6.06 -20.43 -17.50
CA PRO A 13 -6.52 -19.87 -18.80
C PRO A 13 -7.52 -18.72 -18.66
N GLU A 14 -8.40 -18.76 -17.66
CA GLU A 14 -9.40 -17.73 -17.38
C GLU A 14 -8.78 -16.38 -16.96
N MET A 15 -7.55 -16.41 -16.44
CA MET A 15 -6.81 -15.20 -16.04
C MET A 15 -6.03 -14.55 -17.19
N GLU A 16 -6.04 -15.10 -18.40
CA GLU A 16 -5.23 -14.58 -19.52
C GLU A 16 -5.56 -13.11 -19.87
N GLU A 17 -6.81 -12.73 -19.79
CA GLU A 17 -7.24 -11.33 -20.01
C GLU A 17 -6.63 -10.34 -19.00
N LYS A 18 -6.26 -10.79 -17.81
CA LYS A 18 -5.62 -9.97 -16.77
C LYS A 18 -4.13 -9.73 -16.97
N LYS A 19 -3.47 -10.45 -17.89
CA LYS A 19 -2.03 -10.30 -18.17
C LYS A 19 -1.63 -8.84 -18.45
N SER A 20 -2.42 -8.17 -19.28
CA SER A 20 -2.13 -6.77 -19.67
C SER A 20 -2.17 -5.81 -18.48
N GLU A 21 -3.09 -5.99 -17.57
CA GLU A 21 -3.22 -5.19 -16.35
C GLU A 21 -2.03 -5.42 -15.41
N ILE A 22 -1.66 -6.68 -15.19
CA ILE A 22 -0.53 -7.06 -14.34
C ILE A 22 0.79 -6.57 -14.95
N SER A 23 0.99 -6.74 -16.27
CA SER A 23 2.20 -6.27 -16.97
C SER A 23 2.39 -4.76 -16.92
N LYS A 24 1.31 -3.98 -17.04
CA LYS A 24 1.37 -2.52 -16.89
C LYS A 24 1.90 -2.11 -15.52
N LYS A 25 1.57 -2.89 -14.49
CA LYS A 25 1.94 -2.59 -13.11
C LYS A 25 3.31 -3.17 -12.73
N PHE A 26 3.67 -4.33 -13.29
CA PHE A 26 4.87 -5.09 -12.99
C PHE A 26 5.57 -5.56 -14.27
N GLY A 27 6.21 -4.62 -14.99
CA GLY A 27 6.81 -4.87 -16.31
C GLY A 27 7.94 -5.91 -16.37
N PHE A 28 8.41 -6.41 -15.22
CA PHE A 28 9.47 -7.43 -15.12
C PHE A 28 8.92 -8.87 -14.99
N VAL A 29 7.60 -9.04 -15.04
CA VAL A 29 6.94 -10.33 -14.84
C VAL A 29 6.68 -11.01 -16.18
N GLU A 30 7.06 -12.29 -16.27
CA GLU A 30 6.70 -13.19 -17.36
C GLU A 30 5.53 -14.09 -16.92
N PHE A 31 4.72 -14.56 -17.88
CA PHE A 31 3.55 -15.39 -17.57
C PHE A 31 3.68 -16.79 -18.14
N SER A 32 3.25 -17.77 -17.34
CA SER A 32 3.02 -19.12 -17.80
C SER A 32 1.57 -19.54 -17.54
N VAL A 33 0.97 -20.29 -18.48
CA VAL A 33 -0.43 -20.74 -18.34
C VAL A 33 -0.46 -22.20 -17.96
N GLN A 34 -1.03 -22.49 -16.79
CA GLN A 34 -1.32 -23.85 -16.36
C GLN A 34 -2.65 -24.30 -16.98
N LYS A 35 -2.59 -25.09 -18.04
CA LYS A 35 -3.77 -25.47 -18.84
C LYS A 35 -4.79 -26.31 -18.09
N ASN A 36 -4.34 -27.32 -17.36
CA ASN A 36 -5.20 -28.36 -16.78
C ASN A 36 -5.33 -28.29 -15.25
N GLN A 37 -4.67 -27.35 -14.58
CA GLN A 37 -4.73 -27.12 -13.12
C GLN A 37 -4.62 -28.42 -12.27
N LEU A 38 -3.68 -29.29 -12.64
CA LEU A 38 -3.49 -30.62 -12.03
C LEU A 38 -2.63 -30.59 -10.75
N GLY A 39 -2.60 -29.50 -10.04
CA GLY A 39 -1.89 -29.35 -8.76
C GLY A 39 -0.68 -28.43 -8.83
N THR A 40 -0.01 -28.26 -7.68
CA THR A 40 1.05 -27.26 -7.50
C THR A 40 2.35 -27.60 -8.25
N ALA A 41 2.69 -28.86 -8.39
CA ALA A 41 3.83 -29.26 -9.22
C ALA A 41 3.56 -29.07 -10.72
N ASP A 42 2.34 -29.27 -11.17
CA ASP A 42 1.92 -29.01 -12.55
C ASP A 42 2.03 -27.52 -12.89
N ALA A 43 1.69 -26.65 -11.94
CA ALA A 43 1.91 -25.22 -12.08
C ALA A 43 3.39 -24.88 -12.32
N VAL A 44 4.31 -25.46 -11.56
CA VAL A 44 5.76 -25.28 -11.75
C VAL A 44 6.22 -25.87 -13.08
N LYS A 45 5.71 -27.03 -13.49
CA LYS A 45 6.00 -27.67 -14.79
C LYS A 45 5.59 -26.81 -15.98
N SER A 46 4.56 -25.97 -15.84
CA SER A 46 4.09 -25.08 -16.89
C SER A 46 5.12 -24.01 -17.27
N VAL A 47 6.07 -23.70 -16.41
CA VAL A 47 7.14 -22.73 -16.66
C VAL A 47 8.27 -23.38 -17.47
N ARG A 48 8.13 -23.31 -18.81
CA ARG A 48 9.04 -23.99 -19.75
C ARG A 48 10.49 -23.46 -19.68
N GLU A 49 10.64 -22.18 -19.39
CA GLU A 49 11.94 -21.49 -19.30
C GLU A 49 12.79 -21.99 -18.13
N LEU A 50 12.22 -22.63 -17.13
CA LEU A 50 13.00 -23.32 -16.09
C LEU A 50 13.96 -24.36 -16.69
N LYS A 51 13.53 -25.03 -17.78
CA LYS A 51 14.32 -26.08 -18.44
C LYS A 51 15.35 -25.56 -19.44
N SER A 52 15.14 -24.38 -20.02
CA SER A 52 15.90 -23.91 -21.20
C SER A 52 17.08 -22.98 -20.89
N ASN A 53 17.15 -22.33 -19.75
CA ASN A 53 18.15 -21.28 -19.47
C ASN A 53 18.53 -21.22 -17.99
N ASN A 54 19.22 -22.24 -17.52
CA ASN A 54 19.51 -22.47 -16.12
C ASN A 54 20.77 -21.77 -15.64
N LYS A 55 20.74 -20.43 -15.52
CA LYS A 55 21.79 -19.66 -14.87
C LYS A 55 21.53 -19.41 -13.38
N SER A 56 20.31 -19.58 -12.94
CA SER A 56 19.90 -19.28 -11.57
C SER A 56 20.12 -20.48 -10.65
N ASP A 57 20.90 -20.31 -9.59
CA ASP A 57 21.21 -21.39 -8.63
C ASP A 57 20.03 -21.75 -7.71
N THR A 58 19.08 -20.84 -7.53
CA THR A 58 17.97 -20.99 -6.58
C THR A 58 16.65 -20.51 -7.17
N THR A 59 15.65 -21.38 -7.12
CA THR A 59 14.25 -21.05 -7.43
C THR A 59 13.48 -20.86 -6.13
N ILE A 60 12.74 -19.75 -6.04
CA ILE A 60 11.77 -19.54 -4.96
C ILE A 60 10.35 -19.68 -5.50
N ILE A 61 9.54 -20.46 -4.81
CA ILE A 61 8.14 -20.70 -5.15
C ILE A 61 7.27 -20.04 -4.08
N LEU A 62 6.36 -19.17 -4.52
CA LEU A 62 5.47 -18.38 -3.67
C LEU A 62 4.02 -18.59 -4.13
N TYR A 63 3.09 -18.49 -3.21
CA TYR A 63 1.66 -18.45 -3.51
C TYR A 63 1.17 -17.00 -3.59
N ALA A 64 0.32 -16.71 -4.58
CA ALA A 64 -0.16 -15.36 -4.83
C ALA A 64 -1.19 -14.88 -3.78
N ASP A 65 -1.77 -15.79 -3.04
CA ASP A 65 -2.77 -15.54 -2.00
C ASP A 65 -2.19 -15.27 -0.60
N THR A 66 -0.85 -15.27 -0.44
CA THR A 66 -0.15 -15.00 0.83
C THR A 66 0.61 -13.67 0.79
N PRO A 67 -0.07 -12.52 0.90
CA PRO A 67 0.53 -11.21 0.60
C PRO A 67 1.44 -10.64 1.69
N LEU A 68 1.45 -11.21 2.91
CA LEU A 68 2.15 -10.65 4.06
C LEU A 68 3.57 -11.18 4.25
N ILE A 69 4.08 -12.04 3.36
CA ILE A 69 5.42 -12.62 3.48
C ILE A 69 6.48 -11.53 3.50
N GLU A 70 7.33 -11.57 4.50
CA GLU A 70 8.37 -10.59 4.70
C GLU A 70 9.61 -10.84 3.85
N LEU A 71 10.19 -9.76 3.35
CA LEU A 71 11.42 -9.80 2.58
C LEU A 71 12.58 -10.46 3.35
N GLN A 72 12.67 -10.24 4.66
CA GLN A 72 13.72 -10.81 5.50
C GLN A 72 13.56 -12.33 5.63
N THR A 73 12.33 -12.81 5.75
CA THR A 73 12.00 -14.23 5.79
C THR A 73 12.37 -14.93 4.50
N LEU A 74 12.02 -14.33 3.34
CA LEU A 74 12.43 -14.84 2.04
C LEU A 74 13.95 -14.90 1.87
N LYS A 75 14.65 -13.85 2.28
CA LYS A 75 16.13 -13.83 2.24
C LYS A 75 16.75 -14.95 3.08
N LYS A 76 16.18 -15.28 4.23
CA LYS A 76 16.69 -16.35 5.09
C LYS A 76 16.57 -17.73 4.44
N ILE A 77 15.42 -18.07 3.87
CA ILE A 77 15.25 -19.39 3.21
C ILE A 77 16.09 -19.51 1.93
N ILE A 78 16.22 -18.44 1.15
CA ILE A 78 17.09 -18.40 -0.03
C ILE A 78 18.55 -18.62 0.37
N LYS A 79 19.00 -17.95 1.43
CA LYS A 79 20.37 -18.05 1.94
C LYS A 79 20.73 -19.47 2.36
N LEU A 80 19.79 -20.22 2.95
CA LEU A 80 20.01 -21.63 3.31
C LEU A 80 20.38 -22.50 2.08
N VAL A 81 19.74 -22.24 0.93
CA VAL A 81 20.03 -22.96 -0.32
C VAL A 81 21.34 -22.46 -0.95
N GLN A 82 21.54 -21.16 -1.04
CA GLN A 82 22.74 -20.57 -1.64
C GLN A 82 24.04 -20.94 -0.90
N GLU A 83 23.99 -21.03 0.43
CA GLU A 83 25.12 -21.44 1.26
C GLU A 83 25.28 -22.98 1.34
N LYS A 84 24.53 -23.74 0.52
CA LYS A 84 24.54 -25.21 0.49
C LYS A 84 24.29 -25.89 1.84
N LYS A 85 23.58 -25.17 2.73
CA LYS A 85 23.11 -25.72 4.02
C LYS A 85 21.90 -26.60 3.84
N SER A 86 21.14 -26.37 2.75
CA SER A 86 19.98 -27.15 2.33
C SER A 86 19.90 -27.18 0.80
N ASP A 87 19.35 -28.24 0.22
CA ASP A 87 19.02 -28.33 -1.19
C ASP A 87 17.58 -27.87 -1.46
N LEU A 88 16.71 -28.04 -0.46
CA LEU A 88 15.33 -27.58 -0.41
C LEU A 88 15.05 -27.01 0.98
N SER A 89 14.66 -25.73 1.07
CA SER A 89 14.26 -25.07 2.31
C SER A 89 12.78 -24.69 2.27
N ILE A 90 12.02 -25.13 3.26
CA ILE A 90 10.58 -24.94 3.36
C ILE A 90 10.31 -23.86 4.38
N LEU A 91 9.44 -22.90 4.05
CA LEU A 91 8.92 -21.98 5.04
C LEU A 91 7.82 -22.68 5.84
N SER A 92 8.00 -22.79 7.14
CA SER A 92 7.04 -23.42 8.04
C SER A 92 6.44 -22.41 9.01
N MET A 93 5.30 -22.77 9.58
CA MET A 93 4.56 -21.93 10.52
C MET A 93 3.88 -22.76 11.59
N LYS A 94 3.42 -22.13 12.66
CA LYS A 94 2.60 -22.76 13.72
C LYS A 94 1.29 -22.00 13.89
N PRO A 95 0.24 -22.30 13.11
CA PRO A 95 -1.08 -21.71 13.32
C PRO A 95 -1.69 -22.21 14.63
N GLU A 96 -2.54 -21.40 15.27
CA GLU A 96 -3.32 -21.84 16.43
C GLU A 96 -4.23 -23.03 16.07
N ASN A 97 -4.82 -22.98 14.89
CA ASN A 97 -5.62 -24.04 14.32
C ASN A 97 -5.00 -24.56 13.03
N PRO A 98 -4.32 -25.73 13.05
CA PRO A 98 -3.63 -26.31 11.90
C PRO A 98 -4.52 -26.86 10.78
N LYS A 99 -5.84 -26.83 10.90
CA LYS A 99 -6.77 -27.35 9.88
C LYS A 99 -6.40 -26.83 8.49
N GLN A 100 -6.49 -27.72 7.48
CA GLN A 100 -6.24 -27.48 6.06
C GLN A 100 -4.77 -27.31 5.65
N TYR A 101 -3.83 -27.12 6.58
CA TYR A 101 -2.41 -27.01 6.23
C TYR A 101 -1.73 -28.39 6.23
N GLY A 102 -0.79 -28.59 5.30
CA GLY A 102 0.09 -29.77 5.31
C GLY A 102 0.97 -29.79 6.58
N ARG A 103 1.16 -30.95 7.18
CA ARG A 103 1.98 -31.13 8.40
C ARG A 103 3.43 -31.46 8.04
N LEU A 104 4.40 -30.85 8.71
CA LEU A 104 5.81 -31.19 8.55
C LEU A 104 6.21 -32.31 9.53
N LYS A 105 6.59 -33.47 8.99
CA LYS A 105 7.24 -34.52 9.78
C LYS A 105 8.75 -34.24 9.84
N ILE A 106 9.21 -33.89 11.01
CA ILE A 106 10.58 -33.40 11.24
C ILE A 106 11.40 -34.46 11.96
N THR A 107 12.69 -34.52 11.66
CA THR A 107 13.69 -35.29 12.42
C THR A 107 14.83 -34.36 12.84
N GLY A 108 15.41 -34.63 14.01
CA GLY A 108 16.42 -33.74 14.57
C GLY A 108 15.92 -32.30 14.78
N LYS A 109 16.78 -31.32 14.55
CA LYS A 109 16.44 -29.91 14.83
C LYS A 109 15.68 -29.22 13.70
N ASN A 110 16.02 -29.47 12.44
CA ASN A 110 15.46 -28.72 11.29
C ASN A 110 15.31 -29.55 10.01
N SER A 111 15.55 -30.88 10.07
CA SER A 111 15.43 -31.75 8.87
C SER A 111 14.00 -32.17 8.67
N VAL A 112 13.49 -32.05 7.45
CA VAL A 112 12.12 -32.43 7.08
C VAL A 112 12.13 -33.76 6.35
N LEU A 113 11.40 -34.74 6.88
CA LEU A 113 11.26 -36.07 6.26
C LEU A 113 10.14 -36.08 5.21
N LYS A 114 9.02 -35.44 5.54
CA LYS A 114 7.80 -35.51 4.72
C LYS A 114 6.90 -34.31 5.03
N ILE A 115 6.13 -33.86 4.04
CA ILE A 115 4.97 -33.02 4.22
C ILE A 115 3.73 -33.91 4.00
N ILE A 116 2.82 -33.94 4.96
CA ILE A 116 1.60 -34.73 4.94
C ILE A 116 0.43 -33.79 4.78
N GLU A 117 -0.25 -33.87 3.66
CA GLU A 117 -1.43 -33.02 3.39
C GLU A 117 -2.56 -33.36 4.37
N ASP A 118 -3.37 -32.39 4.77
CA ASP A 118 -4.42 -32.56 5.80
C ASP A 118 -5.42 -33.67 5.43
N SER A 119 -5.75 -33.82 4.15
CA SER A 119 -6.63 -34.84 3.63
C SER A 119 -6.07 -36.28 3.76
N GLU A 120 -4.75 -36.40 3.79
CA GLU A 120 -4.02 -37.68 3.83
C GLU A 120 -3.52 -38.03 5.25
N ALA A 121 -3.61 -37.07 6.18
CA ALA A 121 -3.03 -37.15 7.52
C ALA A 121 -3.87 -38.06 8.44
N SER A 122 -3.22 -39.01 9.11
CA SER A 122 -3.80 -39.79 10.20
C SER A 122 -4.17 -38.93 11.41
N ILE A 123 -4.93 -39.49 12.36
CA ILE A 123 -5.33 -38.79 13.59
C ILE A 123 -4.11 -38.31 14.39
N GLU A 124 -3.05 -39.14 14.44
CA GLU A 124 -1.81 -38.79 15.15
C GLU A 124 -1.02 -37.70 14.40
N GLU A 125 -0.96 -37.75 13.07
CA GLU A 125 -0.28 -36.75 12.26
C GLU A 125 -0.99 -35.41 12.28
N LYS A 126 -2.30 -35.37 12.43
CA LYS A 126 -3.08 -34.15 12.63
C LYS A 126 -2.74 -33.40 13.95
N LYS A 127 -2.11 -34.06 14.91
CA LYS A 127 -1.64 -33.44 16.14
C LYS A 127 -0.35 -32.64 15.95
N ILE A 128 0.37 -32.84 14.84
CA ILE A 128 1.56 -32.06 14.51
C ILE A 128 1.16 -30.59 14.30
N LYS A 129 1.76 -29.68 15.07
CA LYS A 129 1.42 -28.26 15.01
C LYS A 129 2.23 -27.47 13.99
N ILE A 130 3.39 -27.99 13.56
CA ILE A 130 4.20 -27.32 12.56
C ILE A 130 3.67 -27.64 11.17
N CYS A 131 3.37 -26.58 10.40
CA CYS A 131 2.69 -26.66 9.12
C CYS A 131 3.54 -26.12 7.98
N ASN A 132 3.26 -26.59 6.77
CA ASN A 132 3.78 -26.08 5.52
C ASN A 132 3.06 -24.78 5.13
N SER A 133 3.80 -23.74 4.80
CA SER A 133 3.23 -22.50 4.26
C SER A 133 3.04 -22.52 2.74
N GLY A 134 3.57 -23.53 2.06
CA GLY A 134 3.63 -23.58 0.60
C GLY A 134 4.83 -22.85 -0.03
N VAL A 135 5.54 -22.04 0.73
CA VAL A 135 6.71 -21.30 0.26
C VAL A 135 7.96 -22.17 0.34
N MET A 136 8.68 -22.27 -0.76
CA MET A 136 9.88 -23.10 -0.86
C MET A 136 11.00 -22.38 -1.60
N ALA A 137 12.23 -22.53 -1.11
CA ALA A 137 13.46 -22.19 -1.86
C ALA A 137 14.19 -23.49 -2.21
N ILE A 138 14.53 -23.68 -3.47
CA ILE A 138 15.00 -24.96 -3.99
C ILE A 138 16.21 -24.72 -4.89
N ASN A 139 17.21 -25.61 -4.83
CA ASN A 139 18.24 -25.65 -5.86
C ASN A 139 17.60 -25.90 -7.23
N THR A 140 17.81 -25.00 -8.17
CA THR A 140 17.10 -25.01 -9.47
C THR A 140 17.42 -26.27 -10.29
N GLY A 141 18.69 -26.72 -10.32
CA GLY A 141 19.07 -27.94 -11.03
C GLY A 141 18.35 -29.15 -10.49
N LEU A 142 18.36 -29.32 -9.17
CA LEU A 142 17.67 -30.45 -8.52
C LEU A 142 16.14 -30.38 -8.68
N LEU A 143 15.55 -29.17 -8.69
CA LEU A 143 14.12 -29.00 -8.98
C LEU A 143 13.79 -29.57 -10.37
N ILE A 144 14.51 -29.15 -11.40
CA ILE A 144 14.27 -29.54 -12.79
C ILE A 144 14.45 -31.07 -12.98
N GLU A 145 15.52 -31.63 -12.42
CA GLU A 145 15.83 -33.07 -12.52
C GLU A 145 14.77 -33.96 -11.86
N ASN A 146 14.08 -33.44 -10.83
CA ASN A 146 13.19 -34.28 -10.03
C ASN A 146 11.70 -33.94 -10.20
N LEU A 147 11.38 -32.82 -10.84
CA LEU A 147 10.00 -32.36 -11.01
C LEU A 147 9.12 -33.38 -11.76
N GLU A 148 9.68 -34.09 -12.75
CA GLU A 148 8.97 -35.13 -13.53
C GLU A 148 8.76 -36.44 -12.77
N LYS A 149 9.45 -36.61 -11.64
CA LYS A 149 9.28 -37.81 -10.79
C LYS A 149 8.04 -37.74 -9.90
N ILE A 150 7.47 -36.55 -9.74
CA ILE A 150 6.26 -36.35 -8.95
C ILE A 150 5.09 -37.10 -9.62
N LYS A 151 4.40 -37.93 -8.84
CA LYS A 151 3.22 -38.70 -9.27
C LYS A 151 1.95 -38.06 -8.71
N ASN A 152 0.80 -38.44 -9.26
CA ASN A 152 -0.51 -38.02 -8.79
C ASN A 152 -1.31 -39.15 -8.09
N ASN A 153 -0.61 -40.02 -7.37
CA ASN A 153 -1.18 -41.18 -6.68
C ASN A 153 -1.74 -40.79 -5.29
N ASN A 154 -2.55 -39.73 -5.24
CA ASN A 154 -3.21 -39.23 -4.03
C ASN A 154 -4.73 -39.17 -4.25
N SER A 155 -5.48 -38.89 -3.18
CA SER A 155 -6.94 -38.86 -3.19
C SER A 155 -7.54 -37.84 -4.20
N LYS A 156 -6.83 -36.74 -4.49
CA LYS A 156 -7.25 -35.71 -5.44
C LYS A 156 -6.73 -35.91 -6.85
N LYS A 157 -5.85 -36.89 -7.09
CA LYS A 157 -5.14 -37.14 -8.36
C LYS A 157 -4.37 -35.92 -8.87
N GLU A 158 -3.83 -35.10 -7.97
CA GLU A 158 -3.06 -33.90 -8.24
C GLU A 158 -1.56 -34.14 -8.08
N PHE A 159 -0.73 -33.44 -8.83
CA PHE A 159 0.72 -33.42 -8.68
C PHE A 159 1.10 -32.45 -7.56
N TYR A 160 1.40 -32.98 -6.36
CA TYR A 160 1.77 -32.18 -5.22
C TYR A 160 3.25 -31.80 -5.24
N LEU A 161 3.56 -30.51 -5.20
CA LEU A 161 4.94 -30.05 -5.12
C LEU A 161 5.62 -30.51 -3.82
N THR A 162 4.85 -30.75 -2.78
CA THR A 162 5.29 -31.25 -1.47
C THR A 162 5.94 -32.64 -1.53
N ASP A 163 5.66 -33.44 -2.57
CA ASP A 163 6.28 -34.75 -2.78
C ASP A 163 7.79 -34.64 -3.09
N LEU A 164 8.28 -33.47 -3.53
CA LEU A 164 9.72 -33.24 -3.68
C LEU A 164 10.50 -33.46 -2.39
N VAL A 165 9.87 -33.31 -1.23
CA VAL A 165 10.52 -33.54 0.07
C VAL A 165 10.93 -35.02 0.22
N GLU A 166 10.03 -35.93 -0.10
CA GLU A 166 10.32 -37.37 -0.05
C GLU A 166 11.34 -37.75 -1.12
N ILE A 167 11.15 -37.28 -2.36
CA ILE A 167 12.08 -37.53 -3.47
C ILE A 167 13.50 -37.06 -3.12
N PHE A 168 13.66 -35.90 -2.51
CA PHE A 168 14.97 -35.37 -2.12
C PHE A 168 15.60 -36.19 -1.00
N ASN A 169 14.82 -36.67 -0.02
CA ASN A 169 15.30 -37.57 1.02
C ASN A 169 15.76 -38.91 0.44
N GLU A 170 15.02 -39.49 -0.51
CA GLU A 170 15.39 -40.76 -1.19
C GLU A 170 16.75 -40.63 -1.90
N ILE A 171 17.02 -39.49 -2.54
CA ILE A 171 18.31 -39.24 -3.21
C ILE A 171 19.36 -38.60 -2.27
N LYS A 172 19.13 -38.67 -0.94
CA LYS A 172 20.04 -38.20 0.11
C LYS A 172 20.40 -36.70 0.00
N LYS A 173 19.48 -35.87 -0.47
CA LYS A 173 19.61 -34.40 -0.47
C LYS A 173 19.11 -33.79 0.83
N LYS A 174 19.65 -32.63 1.18
CA LYS A 174 19.32 -31.95 2.45
C LYS A 174 18.01 -31.18 2.32
N VAL A 175 17.00 -31.57 3.09
CA VAL A 175 15.72 -30.85 3.20
C VAL A 175 15.62 -30.22 4.58
N SER A 176 15.42 -28.92 4.65
CA SER A 176 15.29 -28.19 5.92
C SER A 176 14.05 -27.31 5.92
N HIS A 177 13.68 -26.84 7.11
CA HIS A 177 12.66 -25.80 7.23
C HIS A 177 13.19 -24.60 8.01
N PHE A 178 12.51 -23.47 7.79
CA PHE A 178 12.66 -22.26 8.58
C PHE A 178 11.27 -21.81 9.06
N GLU A 179 11.10 -21.64 10.37
CA GLU A 179 9.84 -21.22 10.97
C GLU A 179 9.71 -19.70 10.92
N CYS A 180 8.58 -19.19 10.44
CA CYS A 180 8.19 -17.79 10.47
C CYS A 180 6.94 -17.58 11.32
N ASP A 181 6.62 -16.34 11.58
CA ASP A 181 5.36 -15.99 12.23
C ASP A 181 4.18 -16.34 11.34
N PHE A 182 3.13 -16.91 11.92
CA PHE A 182 1.96 -17.39 11.18
C PHE A 182 1.32 -16.30 10.30
N TYR A 183 1.26 -15.06 10.78
CA TYR A 183 0.65 -13.97 10.03
C TYR A 183 1.30 -13.73 8.65
N GLU A 184 2.61 -14.02 8.51
CA GLU A 184 3.31 -13.87 7.22
C GLU A 184 2.74 -14.78 6.13
N THR A 185 2.16 -15.91 6.53
CA THR A 185 1.74 -16.99 5.64
C THR A 185 0.22 -17.15 5.57
N MET A 186 -0.53 -16.20 6.11
CA MET A 186 -1.98 -16.21 6.01
C MET A 186 -2.42 -16.10 4.55
N GLY A 187 -3.17 -17.11 4.10
CA GLY A 187 -3.76 -17.16 2.76
C GLY A 187 -5.12 -16.44 2.70
N ILE A 188 -5.43 -15.84 1.56
CA ILE A 188 -6.70 -15.17 1.30
C ILE A 188 -7.51 -16.01 0.31
N ASN A 189 -8.52 -16.72 0.79
CA ASN A 189 -9.43 -17.53 -0.03
C ASN A 189 -10.82 -16.87 -0.18
N ASN A 190 -11.19 -16.01 0.75
CA ASN A 190 -12.47 -15.34 0.78
C ASN A 190 -12.35 -13.93 1.41
N ARG A 191 -13.47 -13.21 1.51
CA ARG A 191 -13.50 -11.84 2.03
C ARG A 191 -13.24 -11.75 3.52
N ASN A 192 -13.55 -12.79 4.30
CA ASN A 192 -13.25 -12.81 5.74
C ASN A 192 -11.73 -12.95 5.94
N ASP A 193 -11.08 -13.85 5.20
CA ASP A 193 -9.62 -13.99 5.24
C ASP A 193 -8.94 -12.66 4.86
N LEU A 194 -9.45 -11.97 3.82
CA LEU A 194 -8.96 -10.66 3.42
C LEU A 194 -9.04 -9.64 4.56
N GLN A 195 -10.17 -9.62 5.29
CA GLN A 195 -10.35 -8.71 6.42
C GLN A 195 -9.39 -9.04 7.57
N GLU A 196 -9.16 -10.32 7.86
CA GLU A 196 -8.21 -10.74 8.88
C GLU A 196 -6.78 -10.36 8.50
N VAL A 197 -6.36 -10.64 7.27
CA VAL A 197 -5.05 -10.28 6.74
C VAL A 197 -4.84 -8.76 6.77
N ASP A 198 -5.85 -7.97 6.37
CA ASP A 198 -5.77 -6.50 6.43
C ASP A 198 -5.63 -6.02 7.89
N ASN A 199 -6.37 -6.57 8.84
CA ASN A 199 -6.24 -6.22 10.24
C ASN A 199 -4.82 -6.46 10.78
N PHE A 200 -4.21 -7.60 10.47
CA PHE A 200 -2.81 -7.89 10.83
C PHE A 200 -1.85 -6.89 10.18
N PHE A 201 -2.06 -6.60 8.91
CA PHE A 201 -1.26 -5.60 8.20
C PHE A 201 -1.37 -4.22 8.85
N GLN A 202 -2.59 -3.76 9.16
CA GLN A 202 -2.83 -2.47 9.81
C GLN A 202 -2.17 -2.39 11.19
N GLU A 203 -2.26 -3.44 12.01
CA GLU A 203 -1.59 -3.47 13.31
C GLU A 203 -0.07 -3.39 13.17
N LYS A 204 0.50 -4.10 12.20
CA LYS A 204 1.94 -4.11 11.94
C LYS A 204 2.47 -2.75 11.50
N ILE A 205 1.88 -2.14 10.46
CA ILE A 205 2.40 -0.86 9.95
C ILE A 205 2.26 0.28 10.96
N LYS A 206 1.21 0.26 11.79
CA LYS A 206 1.04 1.22 12.89
C LYS A 206 2.05 0.97 14.00
N LYS A 207 2.34 -0.28 14.34
CA LYS A 207 3.41 -0.62 15.28
C LYS A 207 4.76 -0.12 14.78
N ASP A 208 5.10 -0.39 13.52
CA ASP A 208 6.35 0.08 12.91
C ASP A 208 6.47 1.62 12.92
N ALA A 209 5.35 2.34 12.79
CA ALA A 209 5.32 3.79 12.90
C ALA A 209 5.52 4.26 14.35
N ILE A 210 4.89 3.60 15.33
CA ILE A 210 5.07 3.89 16.76
C ILE A 210 6.53 3.68 17.17
N ASP A 211 7.12 2.56 16.76
CA ASP A 211 8.53 2.23 17.05
C ASP A 211 9.51 3.26 16.46
N LYS A 212 9.08 4.02 15.43
CA LYS A 212 9.80 5.14 14.83
C LYS A 212 9.47 6.51 15.44
N GLY A 213 8.68 6.56 16.51
CA GLY A 213 8.37 7.78 17.24
C GLY A 213 7.10 8.52 16.78
N VAL A 214 6.17 7.85 16.11
CA VAL A 214 4.85 8.42 15.77
C VAL A 214 3.87 8.16 16.92
N THR A 215 3.09 9.16 17.30
CA THR A 215 2.03 9.04 18.30
C THR A 215 0.66 8.91 17.64
N PHE A 216 -0.06 7.84 17.93
CA PHE A 216 -1.48 7.68 17.58
C PHE A 216 -2.32 7.85 18.85
N LEU A 217 -3.30 8.77 18.86
CA LEU A 217 -4.22 8.92 20.00
C LEU A 217 -5.22 7.77 20.06
N ASP A 218 -5.62 7.26 18.90
CA ASP A 218 -6.38 6.01 18.77
C ASP A 218 -5.95 5.27 17.49
N LYS A 219 -5.03 4.32 17.63
CA LYS A 219 -4.52 3.56 16.48
C LYS A 219 -5.58 2.70 15.79
N LYS A 220 -6.70 2.37 16.45
CA LYS A 220 -7.73 1.49 15.89
C LYS A 220 -8.56 2.19 14.83
N SER A 221 -8.81 3.48 14.98
CA SER A 221 -9.60 4.29 14.05
C SER A 221 -8.78 4.90 12.89
N VAL A 222 -7.47 4.65 12.84
CA VAL A 222 -6.60 5.12 11.76
C VAL A 222 -6.37 4.01 10.75
N TYR A 223 -6.52 4.34 9.47
CA TYR A 223 -6.22 3.44 8.35
C TYR A 223 -5.01 3.94 7.56
N MET A 224 -4.06 3.06 7.22
CA MET A 224 -2.84 3.39 6.49
C MET A 224 -2.66 2.49 5.27
N SER A 225 -2.38 3.09 4.11
CA SER A 225 -1.93 2.32 2.93
C SER A 225 -0.54 1.73 3.16
N TYR A 226 -0.20 0.69 2.39
CA TYR A 226 1.06 -0.05 2.48
C TYR A 226 2.32 0.79 2.26
N ASP A 227 2.18 1.92 1.60
CA ASP A 227 3.25 2.85 1.22
C ASP A 227 3.26 4.14 2.04
N THR A 228 2.34 4.28 3.00
CA THR A 228 2.27 5.44 3.89
C THR A 228 3.56 5.57 4.72
N LYS A 229 4.12 6.77 4.73
CA LYS A 229 5.30 7.10 5.54
C LYS A 229 4.98 8.25 6.47
N ILE A 230 5.28 8.09 7.75
CA ILE A 230 5.08 9.13 8.77
C ILE A 230 6.39 9.32 9.54
N GLY A 231 6.86 10.56 9.62
CA GLY A 231 8.07 10.93 10.35
C GLY A 231 7.83 10.99 11.87
N ASN A 232 8.93 10.87 12.61
CA ASN A 232 8.93 10.92 14.08
C ASN A 232 8.30 12.21 14.62
N ASP A 233 7.91 12.18 15.89
CA ASP A 233 7.28 13.28 16.64
C ASP A 233 5.96 13.78 16.03
N SER A 234 5.42 13.07 15.03
CA SER A 234 4.10 13.37 14.47
C SER A 234 2.99 12.78 15.33
N VAL A 235 1.89 13.51 15.46
CA VAL A 235 0.72 13.12 16.26
C VAL A 235 -0.49 12.93 15.34
N ILE A 236 -1.04 11.73 15.34
CA ILE A 236 -2.19 11.32 14.52
C ILE A 236 -3.41 11.14 15.42
N PHE A 237 -4.42 11.93 15.17
CA PHE A 237 -5.70 11.90 15.89
C PHE A 237 -6.61 10.78 15.36
N PRO A 238 -7.73 10.48 16.05
CA PRO A 238 -8.66 9.45 15.61
C PRO A 238 -9.30 9.73 14.24
N ASN A 239 -9.74 8.64 13.57
CA ASN A 239 -10.50 8.69 12.31
C ASN A 239 -9.76 9.37 11.16
N VAL A 240 -8.50 9.05 10.97
CA VAL A 240 -7.69 9.53 9.85
C VAL A 240 -7.47 8.41 8.84
N TYR A 241 -7.66 8.73 7.56
CA TYR A 241 -7.41 7.82 6.45
C TYR A 241 -6.21 8.28 5.62
N PHE A 242 -5.19 7.44 5.56
CA PHE A 242 -4.05 7.60 4.67
C PHE A 242 -4.17 6.61 3.49
N GLY A 243 -4.51 7.13 2.32
CA GLY A 243 -4.50 6.39 1.06
C GLY A 243 -3.09 6.20 0.51
N LYS A 244 -2.99 5.90 -0.79
CA LYS A 244 -1.69 5.64 -1.44
C LYS A 244 -0.85 6.90 -1.58
N ASN A 245 0.48 6.70 -1.67
CA ASN A 245 1.47 7.75 -1.92
C ASN A 245 1.39 8.91 -0.92
N VAL A 246 1.20 8.61 0.37
CA VAL A 246 1.18 9.63 1.42
C VAL A 246 2.49 9.64 2.19
N GLU A 247 3.17 10.79 2.19
CA GLU A 247 4.39 11.02 2.94
C GLU A 247 4.23 12.21 3.89
N ILE A 248 4.31 11.93 5.18
CA ILE A 248 4.27 12.92 6.26
C ILE A 248 5.67 13.02 6.87
N GLN A 249 6.26 14.21 6.90
CA GLN A 249 7.53 14.44 7.57
C GLN A 249 7.37 14.55 9.09
N LYS A 250 8.45 14.86 9.80
CA LYS A 250 8.49 14.92 11.26
C LYS A 250 7.68 16.08 11.83
N ASN A 251 7.25 15.92 13.09
CA ASN A 251 6.58 16.97 13.89
C ASN A 251 5.33 17.55 13.20
N VAL A 252 4.49 16.67 12.63
CA VAL A 252 3.24 17.06 11.99
C VAL A 252 2.06 16.63 12.85
N SER A 253 1.10 17.53 13.07
CA SER A 253 -0.16 17.22 13.77
C SER A 253 -1.29 17.02 12.75
N ILE A 254 -1.82 15.81 12.67
CA ILE A 254 -2.97 15.45 11.83
C ILE A 254 -4.19 15.27 12.71
N LYS A 255 -5.11 16.22 12.65
CA LYS A 255 -6.36 16.22 13.44
C LYS A 255 -7.36 15.21 12.87
N SER A 256 -8.40 14.91 13.65
CA SER A 256 -9.42 13.91 13.32
C SER A 256 -10.15 14.15 11.99
N PHE A 257 -10.63 13.07 11.39
CA PHE A 257 -11.47 13.06 10.18
C PHE A 257 -10.78 13.64 8.93
N CYS A 258 -9.46 13.50 8.85
CA CYS A 258 -8.71 13.88 7.66
C CYS A 258 -8.56 12.72 6.68
N HIS A 259 -8.53 13.04 5.38
CA HIS A 259 -8.36 12.08 4.29
C HIS A 259 -7.26 12.53 3.32
N PHE A 260 -6.30 11.64 3.07
CA PHE A 260 -5.13 11.94 2.24
C PHE A 260 -4.92 10.90 1.15
N GLU A 261 -4.58 11.36 -0.07
CA GLU A 261 -4.15 10.54 -1.21
C GLU A 261 -3.17 11.31 -2.09
N ASP A 262 -2.06 10.71 -2.49
CA ASP A 262 -1.03 11.36 -3.33
C ASP A 262 -0.57 12.71 -2.73
N VAL A 263 -0.05 12.69 -1.51
CA VAL A 263 0.26 13.93 -0.75
C VAL A 263 1.62 13.84 -0.07
N THR A 264 2.37 14.92 -0.17
CA THR A 264 3.56 15.14 0.66
C THR A 264 3.33 16.29 1.62
N ILE A 265 3.38 16.03 2.94
CA ILE A 265 3.30 17.06 3.99
C ILE A 265 4.67 17.18 4.64
N LYS A 266 5.26 18.38 4.52
CA LYS A 266 6.55 18.68 5.10
C LYS A 266 6.42 18.91 6.61
N LYS A 267 7.57 19.03 7.29
CA LYS A 267 7.64 19.14 8.76
C LYS A 267 6.90 20.35 9.32
N ASP A 268 6.58 20.26 10.60
CA ASP A 268 6.05 21.36 11.43
C ASP A 268 4.67 21.87 10.95
N CYS A 269 3.87 21.03 10.28
CA CYS A 269 2.53 21.38 9.80
C CYS A 269 1.43 20.97 10.79
N GLU A 270 0.32 21.69 10.75
CA GLU A 270 -0.91 21.35 11.45
C GLU A 270 -2.05 21.24 10.43
N ILE A 271 -2.69 20.04 10.36
CA ILE A 271 -3.70 19.71 9.34
C ILE A 271 -4.99 19.24 9.99
N GLY A 272 -6.10 19.83 9.55
CA GLY A 272 -7.44 19.44 9.97
C GLY A 272 -7.98 20.21 11.19
N PRO A 273 -9.08 19.75 11.79
CA PRO A 273 -9.82 18.52 11.43
C PRO A 273 -10.61 18.63 10.12
N PHE A 274 -11.16 17.48 9.62
CA PHE A 274 -11.99 17.42 8.42
C PHE A 274 -11.32 18.01 7.17
N ALA A 275 -10.02 17.84 6.99
CA ALA A 275 -9.30 18.25 5.79
C ALA A 275 -9.22 17.08 4.79
N ARG A 276 -9.44 17.38 3.49
CA ARG A 276 -9.20 16.45 2.40
C ARG A 276 -8.07 16.98 1.51
N ILE A 277 -6.97 16.24 1.41
CA ILE A 277 -5.81 16.65 0.60
C ILE A 277 -5.44 15.52 -0.36
N ARG A 278 -5.30 15.84 -1.65
CA ARG A 278 -5.11 14.81 -2.68
C ARG A 278 -4.43 15.29 -3.96
N GLY A 279 -4.11 14.33 -4.85
CA GLY A 279 -3.73 14.59 -6.24
C GLY A 279 -2.37 15.28 -6.39
N GLU A 280 -1.31 14.65 -5.91
CA GLU A 280 0.08 15.15 -5.99
C GLU A 280 0.29 16.50 -5.30
N THR A 281 -0.47 16.74 -4.22
CA THR A 281 -0.38 17.99 -3.45
C THR A 281 0.86 18.01 -2.56
N ILE A 282 1.54 19.13 -2.52
CA ILE A 282 2.70 19.37 -1.66
C ILE A 282 2.36 20.49 -0.66
N ILE A 283 2.39 20.15 0.62
CA ILE A 283 2.27 21.09 1.73
C ILE A 283 3.66 21.34 2.30
N GLU A 284 4.17 22.54 2.15
CA GLU A 284 5.49 22.93 2.65
C GLU A 284 5.48 23.12 4.18
N LYS A 285 6.66 23.33 4.78
CA LYS A 285 6.81 23.41 6.23
C LYS A 285 6.05 24.58 6.88
N ASP A 286 5.70 24.44 8.14
CA ASP A 286 5.02 25.46 8.95
C ASP A 286 3.64 25.89 8.40
N VAL A 287 2.99 25.07 7.55
CA VAL A 287 1.67 25.35 6.99
C VAL A 287 0.58 24.92 7.96
N LYS A 288 -0.49 25.74 8.05
CA LYS A 288 -1.71 25.41 8.78
C LYS A 288 -2.88 25.26 7.83
N VAL A 289 -3.48 24.06 7.81
CA VAL A 289 -4.71 23.76 7.09
C VAL A 289 -5.77 23.40 8.13
N GLY A 290 -6.88 24.14 8.14
CA GLY A 290 -7.92 23.93 9.14
C GLY A 290 -9.09 23.10 8.64
N ASN A 291 -10.26 23.32 9.26
CA ASN A 291 -11.43 22.46 9.08
C ASN A 291 -12.19 22.72 7.78
N PHE A 292 -12.69 21.62 7.19
CA PHE A 292 -13.46 21.62 5.94
C PHE A 292 -12.73 22.29 4.78
N VAL A 293 -11.42 22.04 4.71
CA VAL A 293 -10.58 22.53 3.61
C VAL A 293 -10.28 21.35 2.68
N GLU A 294 -10.56 21.52 1.40
CA GLU A 294 -10.09 20.61 0.36
C GLU A 294 -8.95 21.25 -0.44
N ILE A 295 -7.83 20.50 -0.57
CA ILE A 295 -6.70 20.90 -1.40
C ILE A 295 -6.43 19.78 -2.42
N LYS A 296 -6.36 20.17 -3.69
CA LYS A 296 -6.16 19.22 -4.79
C LYS A 296 -5.13 19.73 -5.79
N LYS A 297 -4.16 18.89 -6.13
CA LYS A 297 -3.17 19.16 -7.18
C LYS A 297 -2.56 20.57 -7.05
N SER A 298 -2.06 20.86 -5.83
CA SER A 298 -1.63 22.21 -5.46
C SER A 298 -0.32 22.19 -4.67
N ARG A 299 0.39 23.30 -4.73
CA ARG A 299 1.55 23.54 -3.89
C ARG A 299 1.28 24.67 -2.92
N ILE A 300 1.32 24.38 -1.63
CA ILE A 300 1.11 25.36 -0.56
C ILE A 300 2.47 25.65 0.09
N ASN A 301 2.98 26.85 -0.12
CA ASN A 301 4.30 27.22 0.37
C ASN A 301 4.31 27.52 1.88
N LYS A 302 5.52 27.55 2.45
CA LYS A 302 5.76 27.60 3.90
C LYS A 302 5.04 28.76 4.59
N LYS A 303 4.62 28.54 5.84
CA LYS A 303 3.92 29.50 6.71
C LYS A 303 2.56 29.99 6.20
N THR A 304 2.03 29.39 5.13
CA THR A 304 0.71 29.72 4.62
C THR A 304 -0.38 29.16 5.53
N LYS A 305 -1.50 29.89 5.63
CA LYS A 305 -2.65 29.54 6.45
C LYS A 305 -3.91 29.45 5.59
N ILE A 306 -4.61 28.29 5.66
CA ILE A 306 -5.89 28.02 4.99
C ILE A 306 -6.81 27.44 6.07
N ALA A 307 -7.47 28.28 6.84
CA ALA A 307 -8.02 27.88 8.12
C ALA A 307 -9.43 27.23 8.07
N HIS A 308 -10.29 27.61 7.12
CA HIS A 308 -11.70 27.21 7.16
C HIS A 308 -12.35 27.16 5.78
N LEU A 309 -13.18 26.11 5.53
CA LEU A 309 -14.22 26.06 4.51
C LEU A 309 -13.75 26.45 3.09
N SER A 310 -12.54 26.12 2.68
CA SER A 310 -11.95 26.57 1.42
C SER A 310 -11.71 25.42 0.46
N TYR A 311 -11.83 25.68 -0.85
CA TYR A 311 -11.38 24.79 -1.90
C TYR A 311 -10.20 25.41 -2.66
N ILE A 312 -9.05 24.72 -2.63
CA ILE A 312 -7.81 25.12 -3.30
C ILE A 312 -7.42 24.03 -4.29
N GLY A 313 -7.78 24.22 -5.53
CA GLY A 313 -7.51 23.26 -6.61
C GLY A 313 -6.65 23.86 -7.72
N ASP A 314 -5.73 23.04 -8.26
CA ASP A 314 -4.81 23.40 -9.35
C ASP A 314 -4.10 24.75 -9.06
N ALA A 315 -3.56 24.92 -7.83
CA ALA A 315 -3.06 26.21 -7.36
C ALA A 315 -1.63 26.15 -6.83
N VAL A 316 -0.93 27.27 -6.95
CA VAL A 316 0.31 27.56 -6.23
C VAL A 316 0.04 28.72 -5.29
N VAL A 317 0.21 28.48 -3.97
CA VAL A 317 0.03 29.52 -2.95
C VAL A 317 1.39 29.86 -2.34
N GLY A 318 1.74 31.12 -2.41
CA GLY A 318 3.03 31.64 -2.00
C GLY A 318 3.27 31.59 -0.48
N TYR A 319 4.49 31.94 -0.11
CA TYR A 319 4.95 31.98 1.28
C TYR A 319 4.16 33.00 2.12
N ASN A 320 3.89 32.63 3.39
CA ASN A 320 3.26 33.49 4.39
C ASN A 320 1.94 34.12 3.94
N THR A 321 1.21 33.43 3.05
CA THR A 321 -0.08 33.91 2.52
C THR A 321 -1.22 33.40 3.40
N ASN A 322 -2.23 34.25 3.61
CA ASN A 322 -3.43 33.88 4.35
C ASN A 322 -4.63 33.76 3.41
N ILE A 323 -5.27 32.61 3.41
CA ILE A 323 -6.50 32.34 2.67
C ILE A 323 -7.69 32.41 3.63
N GLY A 324 -8.58 33.37 3.39
CA GLY A 324 -9.79 33.57 4.18
C GLY A 324 -10.81 32.46 4.01
N ALA A 325 -11.65 32.30 5.03
CA ALA A 325 -12.71 31.27 5.06
C ALA A 325 -13.63 31.37 3.85
N GLY A 326 -14.00 30.22 3.26
CA GLY A 326 -14.90 30.18 2.09
C GLY A 326 -14.27 30.62 0.77
N THR A 327 -12.96 30.77 0.70
CA THR A 327 -12.27 31.07 -0.56
C THR A 327 -12.26 29.86 -1.48
N ILE A 328 -12.56 30.11 -2.76
CA ILE A 328 -12.61 29.06 -3.79
C ILE A 328 -11.72 29.47 -4.97
N THR A 329 -10.79 28.59 -5.38
CA THR A 329 -10.17 28.65 -6.69
C THR A 329 -11.11 28.01 -7.70
N CYS A 330 -11.70 28.83 -8.58
CA CYS A 330 -12.60 28.36 -9.65
C CYS A 330 -11.74 27.85 -10.81
N ASN A 331 -11.19 26.68 -10.66
CA ASN A 331 -10.18 26.08 -11.55
C ASN A 331 -10.73 25.33 -12.76
N TYR A 332 -12.06 25.23 -12.92
CA TYR A 332 -12.71 24.50 -14.00
C TYR A 332 -13.75 25.37 -14.70
N ASP A 333 -13.66 25.51 -16.00
CA ASP A 333 -14.53 26.35 -16.83
C ASP A 333 -15.68 25.59 -17.52
N GLY A 334 -15.80 24.29 -17.26
CA GLY A 334 -16.75 23.40 -17.90
C GLY A 334 -16.08 22.47 -18.94
N PHE A 335 -14.89 22.80 -19.41
CA PHE A 335 -14.10 22.04 -20.39
C PHE A 335 -12.72 21.69 -19.86
N ASP A 336 -11.95 22.71 -19.47
CA ASP A 336 -10.55 22.58 -19.05
C ASP A 336 -10.32 23.04 -17.61
N LYS A 337 -9.16 22.64 -17.07
CA LYS A 337 -8.68 23.08 -15.76
C LYS A 337 -7.58 24.10 -15.92
N HIS A 338 -7.70 25.18 -15.16
CA HIS A 338 -6.80 26.31 -15.20
C HIS A 338 -6.14 26.53 -13.83
N GLN A 339 -4.96 27.11 -13.84
CA GLN A 339 -4.16 27.33 -12.65
C GLN A 339 -4.45 28.67 -11.99
N THR A 340 -4.45 28.69 -10.66
CA THR A 340 -4.43 29.88 -9.83
C THR A 340 -3.04 30.03 -9.20
N ILE A 341 -2.42 31.20 -9.36
CA ILE A 341 -1.14 31.54 -8.74
C ILE A 341 -1.37 32.66 -7.75
N ILE A 342 -1.02 32.43 -6.48
CA ILE A 342 -1.08 33.45 -5.41
C ILE A 342 0.34 33.65 -4.89
N GLY A 343 0.83 34.87 -4.94
CA GLY A 343 2.17 35.28 -4.53
C GLY A 343 2.41 35.20 -3.02
N ASN A 344 3.58 35.69 -2.63
CA ASN A 344 4.00 35.69 -1.23
C ASN A 344 3.29 36.83 -0.46
N ASN A 345 3.13 36.64 0.86
CA ASN A 345 2.57 37.63 1.78
C ASN A 345 1.19 38.17 1.35
N CYS A 346 0.42 37.44 0.58
CA CYS A 346 -0.91 37.85 0.17
C CYS A 346 -1.94 37.60 1.27
N PHE A 347 -3.00 38.43 1.27
CA PHE A 347 -4.17 38.21 2.10
C PHE A 347 -5.40 38.09 1.22
N ILE A 348 -6.00 36.91 1.17
CA ILE A 348 -7.23 36.65 0.43
C ILE A 348 -8.38 36.70 1.43
N GLY A 349 -9.29 37.65 1.26
CA GLY A 349 -10.45 37.85 2.14
C GLY A 349 -11.47 36.70 2.02
N SER A 350 -12.24 36.51 3.08
CA SER A 350 -13.26 35.46 3.15
C SER A 350 -14.29 35.51 2.03
N ASN A 351 -14.80 34.35 1.60
CA ASN A 351 -15.78 34.20 0.53
C ASN A 351 -15.36 34.79 -0.81
N SER A 352 -14.06 34.82 -1.09
CA SER A 352 -13.54 35.21 -2.40
C SER A 352 -13.60 34.07 -3.40
N SER A 353 -13.99 34.40 -4.64
CA SER A 353 -13.95 33.46 -5.78
C SER A 353 -12.86 33.91 -6.76
N LEU A 354 -11.82 33.07 -6.90
CA LEU A 354 -10.68 33.32 -7.79
C LEU A 354 -10.89 32.53 -9.09
N ILE A 355 -11.27 33.22 -10.16
CA ILE A 355 -11.59 32.59 -11.44
C ILE A 355 -10.31 32.39 -12.24
N ALA A 356 -9.88 31.13 -12.32
CA ALA A 356 -8.68 30.77 -13.05
C ALA A 356 -8.91 30.78 -14.59
N PRO A 357 -7.85 31.03 -15.40
CA PRO A 357 -6.47 31.29 -14.97
C PRO A 357 -6.31 32.69 -14.37
N ILE A 358 -5.61 32.76 -13.23
CA ILE A 358 -5.40 34.03 -12.53
C ILE A 358 -4.09 34.04 -11.75
N GLU A 359 -3.44 35.22 -11.73
CA GLU A 359 -2.23 35.47 -10.97
C GLU A 359 -2.43 36.67 -10.05
N ILE A 360 -2.22 36.45 -8.75
CA ILE A 360 -2.25 37.49 -7.70
C ILE A 360 -0.81 37.64 -7.21
N ASN A 361 -0.16 38.72 -7.58
CA ASN A 361 1.23 38.94 -7.23
C ASN A 361 1.41 39.27 -5.75
N GLU A 362 2.65 39.25 -5.30
CA GLU A 362 3.03 39.35 -3.89
C GLU A 362 2.52 40.61 -3.18
N ASN A 363 2.40 40.54 -1.85
CA ASN A 363 1.94 41.59 -0.95
C ASN A 363 0.54 42.12 -1.27
N SER A 364 -0.26 41.39 -2.05
CA SER A 364 -1.59 41.87 -2.47
C SER A 364 -2.68 41.47 -1.48
N VAL A 365 -3.71 42.29 -1.41
CA VAL A 365 -4.89 42.11 -0.55
C VAL A 365 -6.13 41.99 -1.43
N VAL A 366 -6.88 40.89 -1.29
CA VAL A 366 -8.20 40.72 -1.89
C VAL A 366 -9.25 40.85 -0.80
N GLY A 367 -10.13 41.83 -0.92
CA GLY A 367 -11.21 42.07 0.04
C GLY A 367 -12.22 40.94 0.08
N ALA A 368 -12.88 40.74 1.22
CA ALA A 368 -13.89 39.68 1.40
C ALA A 368 -15.04 39.79 0.39
N GLY A 369 -15.57 38.63 -0.07
CA GLY A 369 -16.68 38.57 -1.03
C GLY A 369 -16.34 38.98 -2.45
N THR A 370 -15.06 39.12 -2.79
CA THR A 370 -14.62 39.52 -4.12
C THR A 370 -14.63 38.36 -5.12
N VAL A 371 -15.24 38.59 -6.27
CA VAL A 371 -15.13 37.71 -7.45
C VAL A 371 -14.03 38.28 -8.35
N LEU A 372 -12.88 37.64 -8.38
CA LEU A 372 -11.70 38.12 -9.07
C LEU A 372 -11.53 37.38 -10.40
N LYS A 373 -11.44 38.12 -11.51
CA LYS A 373 -11.36 37.58 -12.88
C LYS A 373 -10.10 38.00 -13.66
N SER A 374 -9.28 38.87 -13.07
CA SER A 374 -8.10 39.41 -13.74
C SER A 374 -6.90 39.44 -12.78
N ASN A 375 -5.71 39.35 -13.35
CA ASN A 375 -4.46 39.39 -12.60
C ASN A 375 -4.32 40.65 -11.75
N ILE A 376 -3.65 40.51 -10.61
CA ILE A 376 -3.39 41.58 -9.67
C ILE A 376 -1.89 41.84 -9.60
N ALA A 377 -1.47 43.09 -9.80
CA ALA A 377 -0.09 43.51 -9.62
C ALA A 377 0.33 43.43 -8.13
N SER A 378 1.63 43.38 -7.87
CA SER A 378 2.17 43.41 -6.51
C SER A 378 1.70 44.66 -5.74
N ASP A 379 1.67 44.55 -4.42
CA ASP A 379 1.38 45.65 -3.51
C ASP A 379 0.00 46.34 -3.75
N THR A 380 -0.96 45.53 -4.27
CA THR A 380 -2.28 46.04 -4.68
C THR A 380 -3.39 45.53 -3.76
N THR A 381 -4.28 46.43 -3.34
CA THR A 381 -5.53 46.08 -2.65
C THR A 381 -6.70 46.14 -3.61
N VAL A 382 -7.43 45.01 -3.74
CA VAL A 382 -8.62 44.88 -4.59
C VAL A 382 -9.81 44.51 -3.74
N PHE A 383 -10.91 45.22 -3.90
CA PHE A 383 -12.18 44.88 -3.26
C PHE A 383 -13.37 45.29 -4.13
N ARG A 384 -14.50 44.65 -3.90
CA ARG A 384 -15.75 44.98 -4.58
C ARG A 384 -16.45 46.09 -3.82
N LYS A 385 -16.75 47.23 -4.46
CA LYS A 385 -17.67 48.23 -3.92
C LYS A 385 -19.10 47.68 -4.02
N SER A 386 -19.81 47.53 -2.89
CA SER A 386 -21.18 47.05 -2.84
C SER A 386 -22.09 48.09 -2.16
N GLU A 387 -23.31 48.25 -2.67
CA GLU A 387 -24.32 49.08 -2.03
C GLU A 387 -25.31 48.20 -1.28
N LEU A 388 -25.65 48.59 -0.05
CA LEU A 388 -26.65 47.89 0.75
C LEU A 388 -28.04 48.45 0.48
N ILE A 389 -28.91 47.64 -0.07
CA ILE A 389 -30.33 48.01 -0.28
C ILE A 389 -31.11 47.61 0.99
N LYS A 390 -31.63 48.58 1.74
CA LYS A 390 -32.47 48.38 2.91
C LYS A 390 -33.93 48.39 2.50
N LYS A 391 -34.70 47.31 2.75
CA LYS A 391 -36.15 47.25 2.58
C LYS A 391 -36.80 46.89 3.89
N LYS A 392 -37.94 47.56 4.25
CA LYS A 392 -38.75 47.18 5.38
C LYS A 392 -39.41 45.80 5.10
N ASN A 393 -39.33 44.90 6.03
CA ASN A 393 -40.04 43.64 5.92
C ASN A 393 -41.57 43.89 5.96
N LYS A 394 -42.34 43.20 5.10
CA LYS A 394 -43.77 43.15 5.23
C LYS A 394 -44.11 42.46 6.58
N LYS A 395 -44.94 43.11 7.42
CA LYS A 395 -45.45 42.44 8.61
C LYS A 395 -46.22 41.18 8.18
N LYS A 396 -45.96 40.04 8.79
CA LYS A 396 -46.85 38.89 8.64
C LYS A 396 -48.20 39.31 9.11
N LYS A 397 -49.24 39.17 8.30
CA LYS A 397 -50.63 39.25 8.79
C LYS A 397 -50.81 38.06 9.68
N ASN A 398 -51.15 38.31 10.95
CA ASN A 398 -51.62 37.26 11.88
C ASN A 398 -52.91 36.67 11.36
#